data_4ac9c14f6c0b86cde73c9bbbc166747b
#
_entry.id   4ac9c14f6c0b86cde73c9bbbc166747b
#
_cell.length_a   1.000
_cell.length_b   1.000
_cell.length_c   1.000
_cell.angle_alpha   90.00
_cell.angle_beta   90.00
_cell.angle_gamma   90.00
#
_symmetry.space_group_name_H-M   'P 1'
#
loop_
_entity.id
_entity.type
_entity.pdbx_description
1 polymer ?
#
loop_
_entity_poly.entity_id
_entity_poly.type
_entity_poly.pdbx_seq_one_letter_code
_entity_poly.pdbx_strand_id
1 'polypeptide(L)'
;MLDRYQAVDPAKLNLKPGARILDVGCGTGRHLLELSRYPVNLVGVDMSREDLRKTWYMFLLTANEQPVNATLELIVGGGEGLPFPDGAFDRVMCTETLEHVPDDGAVLRELLRVLKPDGILVISVPDEYSERLLWRFSERYYNTPGGHVRIYRRKQIRRLLRDNGAEPFAVEYKQSLESVRWLAHSTIDKEWGQPGRITRSLRWLLDTPSHRNWRVLAWLDALGNRALPKSIVLYGRKVRPAAR
;
A
#
# COMPACT_ATOMS: atom_id res chain seq x y z
N MET A 1 -7.60 15.27 2.10
CA MET A 1 -7.93 14.61 0.83
C MET A 1 -7.30 13.20 0.68
N LEU A 2 -6.24 12.88 1.43
CA LEU A 2 -5.47 11.62 1.34
C LEU A 2 -6.10 10.42 2.08
N ASP A 3 -6.99 10.64 3.01
CA ASP A 3 -7.48 9.64 3.99
C ASP A 3 -8.21 8.41 3.40
N ARG A 4 -8.82 8.56 2.23
CA ARG A 4 -9.70 7.53 1.65
C ARG A 4 -8.95 6.40 0.92
N TYR A 5 -7.75 6.70 0.42
CA TYR A 5 -6.92 5.75 -0.33
C TYR A 5 -5.84 5.08 0.53
N GLN A 6 -5.87 5.33 1.83
CA GLN A 6 -4.86 4.80 2.73
C GLN A 6 -5.18 3.37 3.12
N ALA A 7 -4.30 2.47 2.72
CA ALA A 7 -4.36 1.09 3.16
C ALA A 7 -3.82 0.95 4.59
N VAL A 8 -2.72 1.65 4.91
CA VAL A 8 -2.03 1.54 6.20
C VAL A 8 -2.68 2.43 7.24
N ASP A 9 -2.98 1.87 8.42
CA ASP A 9 -3.47 2.58 9.60
C ASP A 9 -2.27 3.03 10.46
N PRO A 10 -1.97 4.34 10.58
CA PRO A 10 -0.84 4.83 11.37
C PRO A 10 -0.91 4.43 12.85
N ALA A 11 -2.12 4.24 13.41
CA ALA A 11 -2.29 3.84 14.80
C ALA A 11 -1.68 2.45 15.09
N LYS A 12 -1.65 1.55 14.09
CA LYS A 12 -1.04 0.22 14.22
C LYS A 12 0.47 0.20 14.07
N LEU A 13 1.05 1.30 13.59
CA LEU A 13 2.50 1.41 13.45
C LEU A 13 3.21 1.71 14.78
N ASN A 14 2.49 2.14 15.82
CA ASN A 14 3.08 2.54 17.11
C ASN A 14 4.28 3.49 16.89
N LEU A 15 4.03 4.61 16.21
CA LEU A 15 5.05 5.56 15.83
C LEU A 15 5.62 6.29 17.05
N LYS A 16 6.95 6.34 17.13
CA LYS A 16 7.68 7.12 18.13
C LYS A 16 8.42 8.25 17.44
N PRO A 17 8.60 9.42 18.09
CA PRO A 17 9.44 10.48 17.56
C PRO A 17 10.82 9.96 17.15
N GLY A 18 11.30 10.35 15.96
CA GLY A 18 12.55 9.91 15.39
C GLY A 18 12.57 8.50 14.80
N ALA A 19 11.44 7.76 14.82
CA ALA A 19 11.37 6.43 14.20
C ALA A 19 11.70 6.52 12.69
N ARG A 20 12.52 5.56 12.20
CA ARG A 20 12.85 5.44 10.78
C ARG A 20 11.87 4.49 10.10
N ILE A 21 11.24 4.96 9.04
CA ILE A 21 10.20 4.23 8.30
C ILE A 21 10.64 4.10 6.85
N LEU A 22 10.59 2.88 6.32
CA LEU A 22 10.86 2.58 4.92
C LEU A 22 9.54 2.20 4.23
N ASP A 23 9.30 2.76 3.05
CA ASP A 23 8.23 2.36 2.14
C ASP A 23 8.85 1.88 0.81
N VAL A 24 8.73 0.58 0.53
CA VAL A 24 9.28 -0.06 -0.67
C VAL A 24 8.19 -0.26 -1.71
N GLY A 25 8.41 0.25 -2.92
CA GLY A 25 7.39 0.43 -3.93
C GLY A 25 6.46 1.59 -3.56
N CYS A 26 7.04 2.71 -3.09
CA CYS A 26 6.27 3.83 -2.57
C CYS A 26 5.46 4.58 -3.64
N GLY A 27 5.75 4.38 -4.94
CA GLY A 27 5.09 5.04 -6.05
C GLY A 27 5.06 6.56 -5.89
N THR A 28 3.87 7.15 -5.97
CA THR A 28 3.65 8.60 -5.78
C THR A 28 3.58 9.04 -4.32
N GLY A 29 4.04 8.21 -3.38
CA GLY A 29 4.26 8.59 -1.98
C GLY A 29 3.02 8.69 -1.10
N ARG A 30 1.92 8.06 -1.46
CA ARG A 30 0.64 8.16 -0.74
C ARG A 30 0.78 7.97 0.78
N HIS A 31 1.47 6.92 1.20
CA HIS A 31 1.68 6.62 2.63
C HIS A 31 2.73 7.52 3.27
N LEU A 32 3.78 7.86 2.53
CA LEU A 32 4.83 8.79 3.00
C LEU A 32 4.24 10.18 3.30
N LEU A 33 3.37 10.69 2.43
CA LEU A 33 2.69 11.99 2.62
C LEU A 33 1.79 11.99 3.84
N GLU A 34 1.09 10.90 4.12
CA GLU A 34 0.28 10.80 5.35
C GLU A 34 1.16 10.76 6.59
N LEU A 35 2.21 9.94 6.56
CA LEU A 35 3.11 9.78 7.68
C LEU A 35 3.98 11.03 7.93
N SER A 36 4.05 11.96 6.97
CA SER A 36 4.80 13.23 7.12
C SER A 36 4.28 14.14 8.23
N ARG A 37 3.06 13.91 8.71
CA ARG A 37 2.46 14.63 9.85
C ARG A 37 3.07 14.23 11.19
N TYR A 38 3.73 13.07 11.26
CA TYR A 38 4.35 12.54 12.47
C TYR A 38 5.84 12.94 12.51
N PRO A 39 6.44 13.09 13.70
CA PRO A 39 7.87 13.42 13.84
C PRO A 39 8.75 12.17 13.61
N VAL A 40 8.86 11.74 12.34
CA VAL A 40 9.54 10.50 11.92
C VAL A 40 10.49 10.76 10.75
N ASN A 41 11.37 9.80 10.45
CA ASN A 41 12.26 9.84 9.31
C ASN A 41 11.76 8.87 8.25
N LEU A 42 11.31 9.41 7.12
CA LEU A 42 10.71 8.66 6.03
C LEU A 42 11.75 8.38 4.94
N VAL A 43 11.76 7.16 4.46
CA VAL A 43 12.54 6.75 3.29
C VAL A 43 11.62 6.04 2.32
N GLY A 44 11.56 6.51 1.06
CA GLY A 44 10.83 5.88 -0.02
C GLY A 44 11.78 5.25 -1.03
N VAL A 45 11.49 4.03 -1.45
CA VAL A 45 12.20 3.33 -2.52
C VAL A 45 11.20 2.96 -3.62
N ASP A 46 11.52 3.33 -4.86
CA ASP A 46 10.72 2.94 -6.03
C ASP A 46 11.60 2.87 -7.28
N MET A 47 11.25 2.02 -8.23
CA MET A 47 11.94 1.91 -9.51
C MET A 47 11.62 3.08 -10.44
N SER A 48 10.45 3.71 -10.29
CA SER A 48 9.98 4.83 -11.08
C SER A 48 10.55 6.16 -10.60
N ARG A 49 11.58 6.63 -11.27
CA ARG A 49 12.13 7.99 -11.02
C ARG A 49 11.07 9.09 -11.18
N GLU A 50 10.13 8.89 -12.09
CA GLU A 50 9.05 9.85 -12.33
C GLU A 50 8.10 9.93 -11.13
N ASP A 51 7.71 8.78 -10.54
CA ASP A 51 6.83 8.76 -9.38
C ASP A 51 7.53 9.30 -8.13
N LEU A 52 8.82 9.04 -7.96
CA LEU A 52 9.60 9.67 -6.89
C LEU A 52 9.68 11.20 -7.03
N ARG A 53 9.77 11.73 -8.26
CA ARG A 53 9.68 13.18 -8.49
C ARG A 53 8.31 13.74 -8.11
N LYS A 54 7.23 13.03 -8.44
CA LYS A 54 5.87 13.40 -8.03
C LYS A 54 5.74 13.38 -6.50
N THR A 55 6.27 12.33 -5.85
CA THR A 55 6.30 12.22 -4.39
C THR A 55 6.99 13.41 -3.75
N TRP A 56 8.18 13.77 -4.22
CA TRP A 56 8.93 14.93 -3.72
C TRP A 56 8.16 16.24 -3.91
N TYR A 57 7.59 16.45 -5.10
CA TYR A 57 6.79 17.64 -5.38
C TYR A 57 5.57 17.73 -4.46
N MET A 58 4.83 16.62 -4.27
CA MET A 58 3.68 16.58 -3.37
C MET A 58 4.08 16.79 -1.92
N PHE A 59 5.23 16.31 -1.49
CA PHE A 59 5.75 16.55 -0.15
C PHE A 59 6.03 18.05 0.09
N LEU A 60 6.65 18.72 -0.87
CA LEU A 60 6.87 20.17 -0.80
C LEU A 60 5.55 20.96 -0.79
N LEU A 61 4.57 20.58 -1.61
CA LEU A 61 3.25 21.20 -1.59
C LEU A 61 2.55 21.00 -0.23
N THR A 62 2.64 19.79 0.31
CA THR A 62 2.08 19.49 1.64
C THR A 62 2.73 20.34 2.72
N ALA A 63 4.04 20.54 2.66
CA ALA A 63 4.77 21.38 3.63
C ALA A 63 4.38 22.88 3.56
N ASN A 64 3.91 23.34 2.40
CA ASN A 64 3.40 24.70 2.26
C ASN A 64 1.98 24.89 2.81
N GLU A 65 1.18 23.82 2.81
CA GLU A 65 -0.24 23.88 3.20
C GLU A 65 -0.47 23.53 4.68
N GLN A 66 0.39 22.69 5.26
CA GLN A 66 0.25 22.19 6.63
C GLN A 66 1.61 21.85 7.26
N PRO A 67 1.72 21.82 8.59
CA PRO A 67 2.96 21.43 9.26
C PRO A 67 3.39 20.01 8.87
N VAL A 68 4.60 19.87 8.36
CA VAL A 68 5.30 18.62 8.13
C VAL A 68 6.33 18.45 9.24
N ASN A 69 6.25 17.33 9.96
CA ASN A 69 7.13 17.04 11.10
C ASN A 69 8.19 15.98 10.76
N ALA A 70 8.12 15.39 9.57
CA ALA A 70 9.02 14.34 9.11
C ALA A 70 10.13 14.87 8.20
N THR A 71 11.24 14.12 8.14
CA THR A 71 12.19 14.17 7.03
C THR A 71 11.77 13.19 5.93
N LEU A 72 12.17 13.44 4.68
CA LEU A 72 11.92 12.54 3.56
C LEU A 72 13.19 12.34 2.72
N GLU A 73 13.56 11.07 2.51
CA GLU A 73 14.56 10.64 1.55
C GLU A 73 13.92 9.75 0.50
N LEU A 74 14.33 9.89 -0.77
CA LEU A 74 13.80 9.09 -1.89
C LEU A 74 14.96 8.46 -2.66
N ILE A 75 14.87 7.15 -2.90
CA ILE A 75 15.91 6.35 -3.55
C ILE A 75 15.30 5.58 -4.71
N VAL A 76 15.95 5.66 -5.88
CA VAL A 76 15.58 4.83 -7.04
C VAL A 76 16.15 3.42 -6.83
N GLY A 77 15.29 2.41 -6.76
CA GLY A 77 15.71 1.03 -6.57
C GLY A 77 14.55 0.04 -6.48
N GLY A 78 14.87 -1.23 -6.57
CA GLY A 78 13.94 -2.35 -6.36
C GLY A 78 13.97 -2.90 -4.93
N GLY A 79 13.00 -3.75 -4.61
CA GLY A 79 12.91 -4.38 -3.28
C GLY A 79 13.84 -5.59 -3.08
N GLU A 80 14.47 -6.12 -4.13
CA GLU A 80 15.29 -7.34 -4.09
C GLU A 80 16.72 -7.13 -3.57
N GLY A 81 17.17 -5.87 -3.45
CA GLY A 81 18.50 -5.51 -2.98
C GLY A 81 18.49 -4.10 -2.39
N LEU A 82 18.05 -3.97 -1.14
CA LEU A 82 17.93 -2.67 -0.50
C LEU A 82 19.30 -2.15 -0.02
N PRO A 83 19.69 -0.90 -0.34
CA PRO A 83 21.02 -0.35 -0.03
C PRO A 83 21.11 0.12 1.45
N PHE A 84 20.59 -0.68 2.37
CA PHE A 84 20.57 -0.35 3.79
C PHE A 84 21.15 -1.50 4.61
N PRO A 85 21.80 -1.21 5.75
CA PRO A 85 22.27 -2.23 6.67
C PRO A 85 21.11 -2.97 7.36
N ASP A 86 21.42 -4.13 7.93
CA ASP A 86 20.50 -4.91 8.72
C ASP A 86 19.94 -4.10 9.89
N GLY A 87 18.62 -4.21 10.12
CA GLY A 87 17.97 -3.53 11.23
C GLY A 87 18.03 -2.00 11.18
N ALA A 88 18.05 -1.40 10.00
CA ALA A 88 18.11 0.05 9.83
C ALA A 88 16.80 0.77 10.15
N PHE A 89 15.64 0.07 10.09
CA PHE A 89 14.32 0.69 10.16
C PHE A 89 13.48 0.14 11.30
N ASP A 90 12.72 1.03 11.95
CA ASP A 90 11.76 0.67 12.98
C ASP A 90 10.47 0.10 12.37
N ARG A 91 10.10 0.58 11.17
CA ARG A 91 8.93 0.18 10.39
C ARG A 91 9.32 0.02 8.94
N VAL A 92 8.79 -1.02 8.31
CA VAL A 92 8.96 -1.27 6.88
C VAL A 92 7.59 -1.53 6.28
N MET A 93 7.29 -0.85 5.19
CA MET A 93 6.04 -1.02 4.45
C MET A 93 6.36 -1.47 3.03
N CYS A 94 5.50 -2.31 2.47
CA CYS A 94 5.51 -2.69 1.06
C CYS A 94 4.05 -2.93 0.65
N THR A 95 3.47 -1.93 -0.01
CA THR A 95 2.02 -1.90 -0.27
C THR A 95 1.73 -1.94 -1.76
N GLU A 96 0.89 -2.89 -2.19
CA GLU A 96 0.51 -3.08 -3.61
C GLU A 96 1.76 -3.18 -4.51
N THR A 97 2.71 -4.03 -4.11
CA THR A 97 4.02 -4.16 -4.78
C THR A 97 4.41 -5.62 -4.98
N LEU A 98 4.18 -6.49 -3.98
CA LEU A 98 4.62 -7.89 -4.04
C LEU A 98 3.96 -8.68 -5.19
N GLU A 99 2.76 -8.29 -5.60
CA GLU A 99 2.05 -8.89 -6.73
C GLU A 99 2.71 -8.62 -8.09
N HIS A 100 3.59 -7.61 -8.16
CA HIS A 100 4.30 -7.22 -9.39
C HIS A 100 5.69 -7.82 -9.51
N VAL A 101 6.30 -8.28 -8.41
CA VAL A 101 7.69 -8.74 -8.42
C VAL A 101 7.80 -10.24 -8.72
N PRO A 102 8.78 -10.70 -9.54
CA PRO A 102 8.96 -12.10 -9.85
C PRO A 102 9.30 -12.97 -8.63
N ASP A 103 10.22 -12.54 -7.76
CA ASP A 103 10.64 -13.21 -6.52
C ASP A 103 10.19 -12.42 -5.28
N ASP A 104 8.95 -12.65 -4.86
CA ASP A 104 8.38 -12.06 -3.65
C ASP A 104 9.10 -12.51 -2.37
N GLY A 105 9.65 -13.71 -2.38
CA GLY A 105 10.44 -14.24 -1.27
C GLY A 105 11.76 -13.47 -1.09
N ALA A 106 12.45 -13.10 -2.18
CA ALA A 106 13.66 -12.28 -2.10
C ALA A 106 13.34 -10.90 -1.53
N VAL A 107 12.28 -10.25 -2.04
CA VAL A 107 11.85 -8.95 -1.52
C VAL A 107 11.50 -9.06 -0.04
N LEU A 108 10.72 -10.05 0.37
CA LEU A 108 10.31 -10.19 1.77
C LEU A 108 11.51 -10.43 2.70
N ARG A 109 12.52 -11.21 2.27
CA ARG A 109 13.76 -11.39 3.03
C ARG A 109 14.50 -10.07 3.22
N GLU A 110 14.59 -9.22 2.19
CA GLU A 110 15.23 -7.90 2.26
C GLU A 110 14.45 -6.94 3.19
N LEU A 111 13.11 -6.90 3.06
CA LEU A 111 12.27 -6.10 3.95
C LEU A 111 12.51 -6.49 5.42
N LEU A 112 12.58 -7.77 5.70
CA LEU A 112 12.84 -8.28 7.05
C LEU A 112 14.29 -8.09 7.46
N ARG A 113 15.27 -8.18 6.56
CA ARG A 113 16.66 -7.91 6.86
C ARG A 113 16.86 -6.48 7.38
N VAL A 114 16.32 -5.50 6.66
CA VAL A 114 16.46 -4.08 7.02
C VAL A 114 15.57 -3.65 8.19
N LEU A 115 14.57 -4.44 8.56
CA LEU A 115 13.69 -4.19 9.70
C LEU A 115 14.40 -4.59 11.00
N LYS A 116 14.34 -3.73 12.03
CA LYS A 116 14.84 -4.02 13.38
C LYS A 116 14.15 -5.24 14.00
N PRO A 117 14.79 -5.98 14.92
CA PRO A 117 14.08 -6.91 15.79
C PRO A 117 12.90 -6.22 16.50
N ASP A 118 11.78 -6.90 16.63
CA ASP A 118 10.50 -6.35 17.13
C ASP A 118 9.91 -5.19 16.29
N GLY A 119 10.51 -4.86 15.17
CA GLY A 119 9.98 -3.89 14.21
C GLY A 119 8.67 -4.37 13.58
N ILE A 120 7.91 -3.44 13.00
CA ILE A 120 6.63 -3.75 12.35
C ILE A 120 6.83 -3.71 10.82
N LEU A 121 6.47 -4.83 10.19
CA LEU A 121 6.33 -4.97 8.76
C LEU A 121 4.87 -4.80 8.37
N VAL A 122 4.59 -3.97 7.36
CA VAL A 122 3.26 -3.85 6.76
C VAL A 122 3.32 -4.31 5.31
N ILE A 123 2.49 -5.27 4.97
CA ILE A 123 2.32 -5.73 3.60
C ILE A 123 0.87 -5.49 3.18
N SER A 124 0.67 -4.92 2.00
CA SER A 124 -0.63 -4.88 1.36
C SER A 124 -0.54 -5.53 -0.02
N VAL A 125 -1.54 -6.32 -0.35
CA VAL A 125 -1.72 -6.92 -1.67
C VAL A 125 -3.20 -6.88 -2.05
N PRO A 126 -3.55 -6.96 -3.35
CA PRO A 126 -4.94 -7.10 -3.78
C PRO A 126 -5.62 -8.31 -3.14
N ASP A 127 -6.88 -8.14 -2.74
CA ASP A 127 -7.65 -9.23 -2.15
C ASP A 127 -8.03 -10.28 -3.19
N GLU A 128 -7.92 -11.56 -2.85
CA GLU A 128 -8.13 -12.68 -3.79
C GLU A 128 -9.50 -12.70 -4.45
N TYR A 129 -10.54 -12.24 -3.78
CA TYR A 129 -11.90 -12.30 -4.34
C TYR A 129 -12.15 -11.18 -5.34
N SER A 130 -11.78 -9.95 -5.00
CA SER A 130 -11.88 -8.81 -5.91
C SER A 130 -10.97 -8.99 -7.12
N GLU A 131 -9.74 -9.48 -6.90
CA GLU A 131 -8.77 -9.70 -7.96
C GLU A 131 -9.22 -10.77 -8.95
N ARG A 132 -9.70 -11.92 -8.46
CA ARG A 132 -10.28 -12.98 -9.32
C ARG A 132 -11.51 -12.51 -10.08
N LEU A 133 -12.33 -11.67 -9.45
CA LEU A 133 -13.49 -11.10 -10.11
C LEU A 133 -13.07 -10.18 -11.26
N LEU A 134 -12.09 -9.30 -11.03
CA LEU A 134 -11.53 -8.43 -12.07
C LEU A 134 -10.89 -9.23 -13.21
N TRP A 135 -10.11 -10.26 -12.90
CA TRP A 135 -9.48 -11.13 -13.90
C TRP A 135 -10.52 -11.87 -14.76
N ARG A 136 -11.66 -12.25 -14.16
CA ARG A 136 -12.74 -12.94 -14.89
C ARG A 136 -13.45 -12.03 -15.89
N PHE A 137 -13.59 -10.74 -15.58
CA PHE A 137 -14.35 -9.78 -16.39
C PHE A 137 -13.50 -8.91 -17.29
N SER A 138 -12.18 -8.89 -17.13
CA SER A 138 -11.30 -8.04 -17.92
C SER A 138 -9.99 -8.72 -18.26
N GLU A 139 -9.91 -9.32 -19.47
CA GLU A 139 -8.63 -9.82 -20.00
C GLU A 139 -7.58 -8.72 -20.10
N ARG A 140 -8.00 -7.48 -20.33
CA ARG A 140 -7.11 -6.33 -20.41
C ARG A 140 -6.47 -5.98 -19.08
N TYR A 141 -7.17 -6.24 -17.97
CA TYR A 141 -6.67 -5.94 -16.63
C TYR A 141 -5.40 -6.74 -16.30
N TYR A 142 -5.41 -8.05 -16.54
CA TYR A 142 -4.24 -8.89 -16.22
C TYR A 142 -3.17 -8.92 -17.32
N ASN A 143 -3.52 -8.57 -18.58
CA ASN A 143 -2.57 -8.50 -19.70
C ASN A 143 -1.85 -7.14 -19.80
N THR A 144 -2.05 -6.24 -18.86
CA THR A 144 -1.36 -4.94 -18.85
C THR A 144 0.13 -5.14 -18.57
N PRO A 145 1.06 -4.59 -19.37
CA PRO A 145 2.48 -4.64 -19.08
C PRO A 145 2.78 -4.06 -17.69
N GLY A 146 3.55 -4.77 -16.86
CA GLY A 146 3.78 -4.42 -15.46
C GLY A 146 2.60 -4.69 -14.53
N GLY A 147 1.57 -5.42 -15.00
CA GLY A 147 0.41 -5.84 -14.19
C GLY A 147 0.77 -6.90 -13.14
N HIS A 148 -0.26 -7.41 -12.49
CA HIS A 148 -0.10 -8.40 -11.43
C HIS A 148 0.35 -9.75 -12.01
N VAL A 149 1.47 -10.28 -11.54
CA VAL A 149 1.98 -11.59 -11.97
C VAL A 149 1.39 -12.73 -11.13
N ARG A 150 0.69 -12.39 -10.01
CA ARG A 150 0.08 -13.39 -9.11
C ARG A 150 -1.09 -12.83 -8.32
N ILE A 151 -1.94 -13.76 -7.88
CA ILE A 151 -3.01 -13.50 -6.91
C ILE A 151 -2.65 -14.21 -5.61
N TYR A 152 -2.56 -13.48 -4.51
CA TYR A 152 -2.33 -14.04 -3.19
C TYR A 152 -3.64 -14.52 -2.56
N ARG A 153 -3.70 -15.79 -2.17
CA ARG A 153 -4.78 -16.26 -1.29
C ARG A 153 -4.58 -15.68 0.12
N ARG A 154 -5.67 -15.32 0.78
CA ARG A 154 -5.64 -14.74 2.16
C ARG A 154 -4.84 -15.59 3.16
N LYS A 155 -4.91 -16.93 3.06
CA LYS A 155 -4.12 -17.85 3.89
C LYS A 155 -2.64 -17.90 3.48
N GLN A 156 -2.38 -17.81 2.19
CA GLN A 156 -1.03 -17.86 1.62
C GLN A 156 -0.19 -16.67 2.07
N ILE A 157 -0.71 -15.43 1.94
CA ILE A 157 0.05 -14.23 2.32
C ILE A 157 0.33 -14.20 3.84
N ARG A 158 -0.60 -14.66 4.68
CA ARG A 158 -0.37 -14.80 6.13
C ARG A 158 0.72 -15.82 6.45
N ARG A 159 0.72 -16.96 5.74
CA ARG A 159 1.73 -17.98 5.89
C ARG A 159 3.09 -17.48 5.41
N LEU A 160 3.13 -16.78 4.28
CA LEU A 160 4.36 -16.20 3.74
C LEU A 160 5.06 -15.30 4.77
N LEU A 161 4.32 -14.46 5.50
CA LEU A 161 4.91 -13.64 6.56
C LEU A 161 5.51 -14.50 7.69
N ARG A 162 4.76 -15.49 8.18
CA ARG A 162 5.22 -16.37 9.27
C ARG A 162 6.46 -17.17 8.89
N ASP A 163 6.43 -17.79 7.71
CA ASP A 163 7.52 -18.64 7.21
C ASP A 163 8.82 -17.83 7.03
N ASN A 164 8.72 -16.50 6.88
CA ASN A 164 9.87 -15.60 6.80
C ASN A 164 10.21 -14.87 8.12
N GLY A 165 9.56 -15.20 9.24
CA GLY A 165 9.89 -14.67 10.55
C GLY A 165 9.17 -13.35 10.92
N ALA A 166 8.00 -13.08 10.35
CA ALA A 166 7.12 -12.00 10.76
C ALA A 166 5.79 -12.57 11.28
N GLU A 167 5.50 -12.44 12.58
CA GLU A 167 4.23 -12.90 13.15
C GLU A 167 3.13 -11.85 12.93
N PRO A 168 2.08 -12.17 12.15
CA PRO A 168 0.96 -11.26 11.93
C PRO A 168 0.16 -11.02 13.22
N PHE A 169 -0.01 -9.76 13.61
CA PHE A 169 -0.81 -9.38 14.78
C PHE A 169 -2.11 -8.64 14.43
N ALA A 170 -2.20 -8.08 13.21
CA ALA A 170 -3.42 -7.45 12.71
C ALA A 170 -3.59 -7.69 11.21
N VAL A 171 -4.84 -7.78 10.78
CA VAL A 171 -5.22 -7.91 9.38
C VAL A 171 -6.43 -7.02 9.13
N GLU A 172 -6.37 -6.23 8.07
CA GLU A 172 -7.45 -5.34 7.66
C GLU A 172 -7.83 -5.60 6.20
N TYR A 173 -9.08 -5.36 5.90
CA TYR A 173 -9.64 -5.38 4.56
C TYR A 173 -10.11 -3.97 4.23
N LYS A 174 -9.66 -3.42 3.10
CA LYS A 174 -9.78 -2.00 2.80
C LYS A 174 -10.31 -1.74 1.39
N GLN A 175 -10.95 -0.57 1.25
CA GLN A 175 -11.22 0.06 -0.04
C GLN A 175 -12.21 -0.71 -0.93
N SER A 176 -13.31 -1.22 -0.38
CA SER A 176 -14.33 -1.95 -1.14
C SER A 176 -14.98 -1.09 -2.24
N LEU A 177 -15.19 0.20 -2.00
CA LEU A 177 -15.72 1.12 -3.01
C LEU A 177 -14.79 1.27 -4.21
N GLU A 178 -13.46 1.13 -4.00
CA GLU A 178 -12.49 1.06 -5.09
C GLU A 178 -12.65 -0.22 -5.91
N SER A 179 -12.95 -1.37 -5.29
CA SER A 179 -13.27 -2.60 -6.04
C SER A 179 -14.46 -2.39 -6.96
N VAL A 180 -15.52 -1.75 -6.46
CA VAL A 180 -16.71 -1.42 -7.27
C VAL A 180 -16.36 -0.49 -8.42
N ARG A 181 -15.55 0.54 -8.17
CA ARG A 181 -15.08 1.47 -9.21
C ARG A 181 -14.26 0.77 -10.29
N TRP A 182 -13.30 -0.08 -9.89
CA TRP A 182 -12.49 -0.85 -10.83
C TRP A 182 -13.30 -1.86 -11.62
N LEU A 183 -14.27 -2.52 -10.98
CA LEU A 183 -15.18 -3.43 -11.67
C LEU A 183 -16.03 -2.70 -12.71
N ALA A 184 -16.58 -1.53 -12.36
CA ALA A 184 -17.31 -0.69 -13.31
C ALA A 184 -16.42 -0.25 -14.48
N HIS A 185 -15.19 0.19 -14.21
CA HIS A 185 -14.21 0.55 -15.24
C HIS A 185 -13.88 -0.63 -16.16
N SER A 186 -13.67 -1.80 -15.59
CA SER A 186 -13.29 -3.01 -16.35
C SER A 186 -14.44 -3.58 -17.20
N THR A 187 -15.70 -3.35 -16.81
CA THR A 187 -16.86 -3.94 -17.48
C THR A 187 -17.59 -2.97 -18.40
N ILE A 188 -17.62 -1.69 -18.07
CA ILE A 188 -18.47 -0.68 -18.76
C ILE A 188 -17.65 0.17 -19.72
N ASP A 189 -16.39 0.46 -19.40
CA ASP A 189 -15.58 1.35 -20.22
C ASP A 189 -15.02 0.64 -21.45
N LYS A 190 -15.24 1.26 -22.62
CA LYS A 190 -14.81 0.69 -23.92
C LYS A 190 -13.31 0.73 -24.12
N GLU A 191 -12.62 1.73 -23.52
CA GLU A 191 -11.18 1.95 -23.67
C GLU A 191 -10.50 1.94 -22.31
N TRP A 192 -9.48 1.11 -22.19
CA TRP A 192 -8.65 1.05 -20.98
C TRP A 192 -7.87 2.37 -20.81
N GLY A 193 -7.92 2.93 -19.60
CA GLY A 193 -7.26 4.22 -19.32
C GLY A 193 -8.11 5.46 -19.63
N GLN A 194 -9.25 5.31 -20.32
CA GLN A 194 -10.20 6.41 -20.55
C GLN A 194 -11.53 6.13 -19.84
N PRO A 195 -11.74 6.69 -18.64
CA PRO A 195 -12.97 6.46 -17.90
C PRO A 195 -14.18 7.04 -18.64
N GLY A 196 -15.18 6.22 -18.90
CA GLY A 196 -16.46 6.60 -19.45
C GLY A 196 -17.26 7.52 -18.53
N ARG A 197 -18.45 7.96 -18.98
CA ARG A 197 -19.28 8.90 -18.20
C ARG A 197 -19.65 8.33 -16.83
N ILE A 198 -20.01 7.06 -16.75
CA ILE A 198 -20.41 6.38 -15.50
C ILE A 198 -19.21 6.29 -14.55
N THR A 199 -18.06 5.83 -15.04
CA THR A 199 -16.85 5.68 -14.23
C THR A 199 -16.30 7.04 -13.77
N ARG A 200 -16.39 8.07 -14.61
CA ARG A 200 -16.08 9.46 -14.20
C ARG A 200 -17.01 9.97 -13.11
N SER A 201 -18.32 9.69 -13.21
CA SER A 201 -19.29 10.09 -12.19
C SER A 201 -19.05 9.35 -10.87
N LEU A 202 -18.76 8.04 -10.93
CA LEU A 202 -18.37 7.26 -9.75
C LEU A 202 -17.08 7.79 -9.14
N ARG A 203 -16.06 8.08 -9.96
CA ARG A 203 -14.82 8.68 -9.51
C ARG A 203 -15.07 10.04 -8.86
N TRP A 204 -15.84 10.91 -9.50
CA TRP A 204 -16.20 12.20 -8.93
C TRP A 204 -16.92 12.05 -7.58
N LEU A 205 -17.89 11.12 -7.47
CA LEU A 205 -18.61 10.85 -6.23
C LEU A 205 -17.68 10.34 -5.12
N LEU A 206 -16.72 9.47 -5.47
CA LEU A 206 -15.78 8.88 -4.52
C LEU A 206 -14.63 9.83 -4.15
N ASP A 207 -14.16 10.65 -5.10
CA ASP A 207 -13.01 11.54 -4.93
C ASP A 207 -13.40 12.92 -4.40
N THR A 208 -14.66 13.36 -4.59
CA THR A 208 -15.10 14.68 -4.13
C THR A 208 -15.40 14.63 -2.63
N PRO A 209 -14.66 15.35 -1.80
CA PRO A 209 -14.94 15.46 -0.37
C PRO A 209 -16.10 16.43 -0.14
N SER A 210 -17.30 16.06 -0.58
CA SER A 210 -18.48 16.78 -0.08
C SER A 210 -18.66 16.35 1.37
N HIS A 211 -18.39 17.25 2.31
CA HIS A 211 -18.43 17.03 3.76
C HIS A 211 -19.73 16.38 4.28
N ARG A 212 -20.75 16.33 3.47
CA ARG A 212 -22.07 15.79 3.82
C ARG A 212 -22.18 14.26 3.64
N ASN A 213 -21.45 13.66 2.69
CA ASN A 213 -21.62 12.25 2.33
C ASN A 213 -20.45 11.36 2.73
N TRP A 214 -19.34 11.92 3.20
CA TRP A 214 -18.13 11.14 3.48
C TRP A 214 -18.33 10.08 4.58
N ARG A 215 -19.13 10.39 5.62
CA ARG A 215 -19.45 9.44 6.70
C ARG A 215 -20.26 8.26 6.19
N VAL A 216 -21.21 8.51 5.30
CA VAL A 216 -22.00 7.46 4.66
C VAL A 216 -21.13 6.59 3.74
N LEU A 217 -20.30 7.21 2.91
CA LEU A 217 -19.37 6.49 2.05
C LEU A 217 -18.35 5.68 2.86
N ALA A 218 -17.81 6.23 3.94
CA ALA A 218 -16.91 5.50 4.84
C ALA A 218 -17.61 4.31 5.52
N TRP A 219 -18.87 4.48 5.92
CA TRP A 219 -19.68 3.40 6.47
C TRP A 219 -19.97 2.32 5.42
N LEU A 220 -20.35 2.71 4.19
CA LEU A 220 -20.55 1.78 3.08
C LEU A 220 -19.27 1.04 2.72
N ASP A 221 -18.13 1.73 2.68
CA ASP A 221 -16.82 1.11 2.46
C ASP A 221 -16.48 0.11 3.56
N ALA A 222 -16.66 0.48 4.82
CA ALA A 222 -16.41 -0.39 5.97
C ALA A 222 -17.30 -1.65 5.95
N LEU A 223 -18.56 -1.51 5.54
CA LEU A 223 -19.47 -2.65 5.36
C LEU A 223 -19.05 -3.54 4.19
N GLY A 224 -18.71 -2.91 3.06
CA GLY A 224 -18.28 -3.60 1.84
C GLY A 224 -16.93 -4.30 1.99
N ASN A 225 -16.04 -3.80 2.87
CA ASN A 225 -14.72 -4.39 3.14
C ASN A 225 -14.80 -5.83 3.68
N ARG A 226 -15.95 -6.28 4.18
CA ARG A 226 -16.17 -7.68 4.58
C ARG A 226 -16.42 -8.58 3.38
N ALA A 227 -17.08 -8.07 2.35
CA ALA A 227 -17.54 -8.84 1.19
C ALA A 227 -16.56 -8.75 0.00
N LEU A 228 -16.18 -7.55 -0.40
CA LEU A 228 -15.38 -7.30 -1.60
C LEU A 228 -14.34 -6.20 -1.37
N PRO A 229 -13.37 -6.39 -0.47
CA PRO A 229 -12.29 -5.42 -0.27
C PRO A 229 -11.41 -5.36 -1.52
N LYS A 230 -10.81 -4.21 -1.80
CA LYS A 230 -9.77 -4.10 -2.83
C LYS A 230 -8.46 -4.73 -2.35
N SER A 231 -8.10 -4.45 -1.11
CA SER A 231 -6.80 -4.83 -0.57
C SER A 231 -6.93 -5.52 0.78
N ILE A 232 -6.05 -6.50 1.01
CA ILE A 232 -5.76 -7.05 2.32
C ILE A 232 -4.46 -6.43 2.85
N VAL A 233 -4.50 -5.90 4.07
CA VAL A 233 -3.34 -5.28 4.74
C VAL A 233 -2.99 -6.11 5.96
N LEU A 234 -1.74 -6.55 6.04
CA LEU A 234 -1.22 -7.36 7.12
C LEU A 234 -0.15 -6.56 7.88
N TYR A 235 -0.25 -6.58 9.19
CA TYR A 235 0.74 -6.02 10.11
C TYR A 235 1.42 -7.18 10.82
N GLY A 236 2.71 -7.37 10.59
CA GLY A 236 3.52 -8.41 11.20
C GLY A 236 4.62 -7.81 12.07
N ARG A 237 4.93 -8.47 13.18
CA ARG A 237 6.08 -8.15 14.02
C ARG A 237 7.22 -9.07 13.66
N LYS A 238 8.41 -8.52 13.39
CA LYS A 238 9.60 -9.34 13.17
C LYS A 238 9.94 -10.10 14.44
N VAL A 239 9.98 -11.42 14.33
CA VAL A 239 10.34 -12.30 15.44
C VAL A 239 11.84 -12.22 15.68
N ARG A 240 12.25 -12.09 16.95
CA ARG A 240 13.67 -12.18 17.30
C ARG A 240 14.17 -13.58 16.97
N PRO A 241 15.35 -13.74 16.36
CA PRO A 241 16.00 -15.04 16.34
C PRO A 241 16.13 -15.54 17.78
N ALA A 242 15.79 -16.80 18.01
CA ALA A 242 16.07 -17.42 19.32
C ALA A 242 17.55 -17.20 19.64
N ALA A 243 17.84 -16.67 20.82
CA ALA A 243 19.22 -16.55 21.29
C ALA A 243 19.84 -17.97 21.26
N ARG A 244 20.88 -18.13 20.42
CA ARG A 244 21.67 -19.37 20.38
C ARG A 244 22.60 -19.41 21.56
#